data_064bf4a448846745dc7581310ccc04af
#
_entry.id   064bf4a448846745dc7581310ccc04af
#
_cell.length_a   1.000
_cell.length_b   1.000
_cell.length_c   1.000
_cell.angle_alpha   90.00
_cell.angle_beta   90.00
_cell.angle_gamma   90.00
#
_symmetry.space_group_name_H-M   'P 1'
#
loop_
_entity.id
_entity.type
_entity.pdbx_description
1 polymer ?
#
loop_
_entity_poly.entity_id
_entity_poly.type
_entity_poly.pdbx_seq_one_letter_code
_entity_poly.pdbx_strand_id
1 'polypeptide(L)'
;MHDKIAHTMDMPPATPQPNVYPLSWETKSSKAEEIWDASLREAWNPKDLPWDTFDPESYSWEEREAMAYWWTLLSVFDASAPPVFAEAFIKTYEDHEEDAIRRCFFSVTRDEQNHEQMCGLVITKLLECSSPLEYEPKTDLGKRLKRNAAWLYYNGGRYWNGYKQAVPKYSLAVLFSSFLMGEIAAATIFKQMSQSCEELVFTEAFKNIGRDEGRHMAICLALMERDYPNLSQEDRSVITKQIRAGYLFLSAVLFEPPAEFWDLPEDFIATQREAEAIAREAGFGIPTYEDKKENWRSAMLNLKAVLDKYDTPFPAIPEVGISGQEVTQEDLDAADIIPIF
;
A
#
# COMPACT_ATOMS: atom_id res chain seq x y z
N MET A 1 51.40 47.69 -6.26
CA MET A 1 50.02 47.88 -6.73
C MET A 1 49.54 46.55 -7.32
N HIS A 2 48.91 45.70 -6.55
CA HIS A 2 48.29 44.51 -7.04
C HIS A 2 46.78 44.74 -7.08
N ASP A 3 46.26 45.05 -8.25
CA ASP A 3 44.84 45.10 -8.52
C ASP A 3 44.24 43.71 -8.33
N LYS A 4 43.50 43.53 -7.23
CA LYS A 4 42.61 42.42 -7.06
C LYS A 4 41.45 42.62 -8.05
N ILE A 5 41.53 41.90 -9.20
CA ILE A 5 40.39 41.74 -10.07
C ILE A 5 39.36 40.89 -9.27
N ALA A 6 38.39 41.56 -8.70
CA ALA A 6 37.19 40.94 -8.15
C ALA A 6 36.40 40.40 -9.35
N HIS A 7 36.56 39.13 -9.67
CA HIS A 7 35.58 38.41 -10.51
C HIS A 7 34.26 38.40 -9.76
N THR A 8 33.38 39.34 -10.07
CA THR A 8 31.94 39.16 -9.79
C THR A 8 31.51 37.97 -10.66
N MET A 9 31.31 36.80 -10.03
CA MET A 9 30.64 35.69 -10.73
C MET A 9 29.26 36.23 -11.09
N ASP A 10 29.01 36.37 -12.40
CA ASP A 10 27.65 36.58 -12.90
C ASP A 10 26.84 35.36 -12.49
N MET A 11 25.98 35.53 -11.49
CA MET A 11 25.07 34.45 -11.06
C MET A 11 24.10 34.20 -12.20
N PRO A 12 23.85 32.92 -12.51
CA PRO A 12 22.84 32.58 -13.51
C PRO A 12 21.47 33.12 -13.09
N PRO A 13 20.55 33.36 -14.05
CA PRO A 13 19.20 33.75 -13.72
C PRO A 13 18.52 32.66 -12.86
N ALA A 14 17.54 33.07 -12.05
CA ALA A 14 16.77 32.12 -11.25
C ALA A 14 16.15 31.03 -12.12
N THR A 15 16.33 29.78 -11.74
CA THR A 15 15.75 28.63 -12.45
C THR A 15 14.23 28.62 -12.29
N PRO A 16 13.47 28.26 -13.35
CA PRO A 16 12.03 28.10 -13.25
C PRO A 16 11.66 27.04 -12.22
N GLN A 17 10.55 27.22 -11.51
CA GLN A 17 9.97 26.25 -10.61
C GLN A 17 8.93 25.39 -11.36
N PRO A 18 8.73 24.09 -10.99
CA PRO A 18 9.44 23.34 -9.96
C PRO A 18 10.90 23.05 -10.33
N ASN A 19 11.79 23.04 -9.35
CA ASN A 19 13.21 22.85 -9.57
C ASN A 19 13.86 22.10 -8.40
N VAL A 20 14.55 21.02 -8.69
CA VAL A 20 15.26 20.20 -7.70
C VAL A 20 16.59 20.80 -7.22
N TYR A 21 17.06 21.89 -7.84
CA TYR A 21 18.36 22.48 -7.52
C TYR A 21 18.22 23.84 -6.83
N PRO A 22 19.14 24.19 -5.90
CA PRO A 22 20.27 23.40 -5.45
C PRO A 22 19.84 22.27 -4.49
N LEU A 23 20.50 21.11 -4.56
CA LEU A 23 20.31 20.05 -3.57
C LEU A 23 20.99 20.39 -2.25
N SER A 24 20.36 19.99 -1.16
CA SER A 24 20.96 19.97 0.18
C SER A 24 21.15 18.51 0.62
N TRP A 25 22.29 18.21 1.20
CA TRP A 25 22.58 16.93 1.86
C TRP A 25 22.47 17.03 3.38
N GLU A 26 21.93 18.14 3.87
CA GLU A 26 21.66 18.32 5.29
C GLU A 26 20.56 17.36 5.74
N THR A 27 20.80 16.69 6.86
CA THR A 27 19.83 15.86 7.56
C THR A 27 19.58 16.47 8.93
N LYS A 28 18.32 16.75 9.23
CA LYS A 28 17.85 17.29 10.51
C LYS A 28 17.10 16.24 11.32
N SER A 29 16.48 15.30 10.66
CA SER A 29 15.69 14.24 11.28
C SER A 29 16.55 13.02 11.59
N SER A 30 16.97 12.86 12.85
CA SER A 30 17.62 11.62 13.30
C SER A 30 16.70 10.41 13.12
N LYS A 31 15.38 10.59 13.20
CA LYS A 31 14.41 9.53 13.00
C LYS A 31 14.41 9.01 11.55
N ALA A 32 14.46 9.90 10.57
CA ALA A 32 14.57 9.51 9.17
C ALA A 32 15.90 8.77 8.88
N GLU A 33 17.01 9.21 9.48
CA GLU A 33 18.29 8.50 9.38
C GLU A 33 18.20 7.08 9.96
N GLU A 34 17.62 6.92 11.17
CA GLU A 34 17.42 5.61 11.78
C GLU A 34 16.59 4.66 10.90
N ILE A 35 15.52 5.18 10.29
CA ILE A 35 14.64 4.41 9.38
C ILE A 35 15.41 4.00 8.12
N TRP A 36 16.15 4.92 7.52
CA TRP A 36 17.00 4.61 6.36
C TRP A 36 18.04 3.54 6.68
N ASP A 37 18.79 3.70 7.79
CA ASP A 37 19.79 2.72 8.20
C ASP A 37 19.15 1.34 8.49
N ALA A 38 17.96 1.31 9.07
CA ALA A 38 17.21 0.07 9.26
C ALA A 38 16.87 -0.58 7.91
N SER A 39 16.40 0.22 6.93
CA SER A 39 16.05 -0.29 5.60
C SER A 39 17.24 -0.94 4.87
N LEU A 40 18.45 -0.46 5.11
CA LEU A 40 19.68 -1.06 4.55
C LEU A 40 20.06 -2.36 5.24
N ARG A 41 19.99 -2.41 6.58
CA ARG A 41 20.34 -3.59 7.36
C ARG A 41 19.36 -4.75 7.17
N GLU A 42 18.11 -4.43 6.94
CA GLU A 42 17.00 -5.37 6.86
C GLU A 42 16.55 -5.66 5.43
N ALA A 43 17.29 -5.15 4.44
CA ALA A 43 17.00 -5.41 3.03
C ALA A 43 16.99 -6.92 2.74
N TRP A 44 16.01 -7.34 1.96
CA TRP A 44 15.83 -8.73 1.57
C TRP A 44 15.50 -8.84 0.08
N ASN A 45 15.59 -10.05 -0.45
CA ASN A 45 15.21 -10.31 -1.84
C ASN A 45 14.25 -11.51 -1.86
N PRO A 46 13.08 -11.41 -2.48
CA PRO A 46 12.11 -12.51 -2.60
C PRO A 46 12.71 -13.81 -3.16
N LYS A 47 13.75 -13.72 -4.00
CA LYS A 47 14.41 -14.90 -4.59
C LYS A 47 15.30 -15.66 -3.60
N ASP A 48 15.71 -15.03 -2.50
CA ASP A 48 16.61 -15.62 -1.50
C ASP A 48 15.83 -16.33 -0.36
N LEU A 49 14.49 -16.32 -0.42
CA LEU A 49 13.65 -17.06 0.50
C LEU A 49 13.83 -18.58 0.33
N PRO A 50 13.48 -19.40 1.32
CA PRO A 50 13.73 -20.85 1.30
C PRO A 50 12.77 -21.59 0.37
N TRP A 51 12.80 -21.26 -0.93
CA TRP A 51 11.93 -21.85 -1.98
C TRP A 51 12.10 -23.36 -2.16
N ASP A 52 13.22 -23.92 -1.72
CA ASP A 52 13.48 -25.35 -1.73
C ASP A 52 12.65 -26.13 -0.70
N THR A 53 12.04 -25.43 0.26
CA THR A 53 11.09 -26.04 1.21
C THR A 53 9.66 -26.08 0.70
N PHE A 54 9.33 -25.37 -0.37
CA PHE A 54 7.98 -25.27 -0.92
C PHE A 54 7.81 -26.18 -2.11
N ASP A 55 6.96 -27.19 -1.96
CA ASP A 55 6.57 -28.12 -3.02
C ASP A 55 5.10 -27.89 -3.43
N PRO A 56 4.82 -27.15 -4.51
CA PRO A 56 3.46 -26.95 -4.99
C PRO A 56 2.72 -28.25 -5.32
N GLU A 57 3.43 -29.32 -5.71
CA GLU A 57 2.81 -30.59 -6.07
C GLU A 57 2.23 -31.34 -4.84
N SER A 58 2.62 -30.97 -3.64
CA SER A 58 2.03 -31.49 -2.40
C SER A 58 0.58 -31.02 -2.16
N TYR A 59 0.13 -29.99 -2.90
CA TYR A 59 -1.21 -29.42 -2.83
C TYR A 59 -2.06 -29.81 -4.03
N SER A 60 -3.34 -30.02 -3.79
CA SER A 60 -4.33 -30.20 -4.85
C SER A 60 -4.44 -28.93 -5.73
N TRP A 61 -4.93 -29.08 -6.96
CA TRP A 61 -5.15 -27.91 -7.82
C TRP A 61 -6.14 -26.91 -7.21
N GLU A 62 -7.13 -27.38 -6.46
CA GLU A 62 -8.10 -26.49 -5.80
C GLU A 62 -7.43 -25.63 -4.74
N GLU A 63 -6.53 -26.20 -3.93
CA GLU A 63 -5.72 -25.47 -2.94
C GLU A 63 -4.74 -24.50 -3.62
N ARG A 64 -4.06 -24.95 -4.69
CA ARG A 64 -3.13 -24.09 -5.45
C ARG A 64 -3.83 -22.90 -6.08
N GLU A 65 -5.00 -23.10 -6.70
CA GLU A 65 -5.81 -22.03 -7.30
C GLU A 65 -6.36 -21.06 -6.24
N ALA A 66 -6.79 -21.57 -5.10
CA ALA A 66 -7.27 -20.76 -3.98
C ALA A 66 -6.17 -19.86 -3.40
N MET A 67 -4.96 -20.41 -3.20
CA MET A 67 -3.82 -19.65 -2.75
C MET A 67 -3.35 -18.61 -3.75
N ALA A 68 -3.23 -19.00 -5.03
CA ALA A 68 -2.83 -18.09 -6.08
C ALA A 68 -3.80 -16.92 -6.22
N TYR A 69 -5.11 -17.16 -5.99
CA TYR A 69 -6.10 -16.10 -5.97
C TYR A 69 -5.86 -15.10 -4.83
N TRP A 70 -5.52 -15.57 -3.64
CA TRP A 70 -5.20 -14.65 -2.53
C TRP A 70 -3.96 -13.78 -2.85
N TRP A 71 -2.91 -14.37 -3.42
CA TRP A 71 -1.75 -13.60 -3.89
C TRP A 71 -2.08 -12.67 -5.07
N THR A 72 -3.09 -13.02 -5.87
CA THR A 72 -3.62 -12.14 -6.92
C THR A 72 -4.33 -10.93 -6.32
N LEU A 73 -5.09 -11.10 -5.22
CA LEU A 73 -5.67 -9.99 -4.47
C LEU A 73 -4.58 -9.01 -4.00
N LEU A 74 -3.52 -9.52 -3.38
CA LEU A 74 -2.38 -8.70 -2.96
C LEU A 74 -1.72 -8.01 -4.16
N SER A 75 -1.50 -8.71 -5.26
CA SER A 75 -0.82 -8.16 -6.42
C SER A 75 -1.53 -6.95 -7.03
N VAL A 76 -2.84 -6.84 -6.90
CA VAL A 76 -3.59 -5.65 -7.37
C VAL A 76 -3.19 -4.41 -6.57
N PHE A 77 -2.91 -4.57 -5.30
CA PHE A 77 -2.45 -3.51 -4.42
C PHE A 77 -0.95 -3.25 -4.60
N ASP A 78 -0.13 -4.29 -4.45
CA ASP A 78 1.33 -4.18 -4.49
C ASP A 78 1.85 -3.72 -5.86
N ALA A 79 1.17 -4.03 -6.96
CA ALA A 79 1.55 -3.50 -8.28
C ALA A 79 1.28 -2.00 -8.44
N SER A 80 0.43 -1.39 -7.62
CA SER A 80 0.18 0.05 -7.64
C SER A 80 1.10 0.83 -6.70
N ALA A 81 1.62 0.20 -5.67
CA ALA A 81 2.42 0.85 -4.64
C ALA A 81 3.80 1.35 -5.15
N PRO A 82 4.63 0.58 -5.88
CA PRO A 82 5.93 1.05 -6.34
C PRO A 82 5.87 2.35 -7.17
N PRO A 83 5.01 2.47 -8.20
CA PRO A 83 4.92 3.71 -8.96
C PRO A 83 4.31 4.87 -8.16
N VAL A 84 3.44 4.60 -7.19
CA VAL A 84 2.88 5.61 -6.29
C VAL A 84 3.96 6.19 -5.39
N PHE A 85 4.77 5.34 -4.76
CA PHE A 85 5.88 5.78 -3.92
C PHE A 85 7.05 6.36 -4.74
N ALA A 86 7.22 5.94 -6.00
CA ALA A 86 8.16 6.59 -6.91
C ALA A 86 7.74 8.05 -7.21
N GLU A 87 6.45 8.31 -7.42
CA GLU A 87 5.92 9.67 -7.56
C GLU A 87 6.09 10.48 -6.26
N ALA A 88 5.78 9.88 -5.11
CA ALA A 88 6.03 10.51 -3.81
C ALA A 88 7.53 10.80 -3.61
N PHE A 89 8.42 9.91 -4.04
CA PHE A 89 9.86 10.13 -4.03
C PHE A 89 10.27 11.33 -4.92
N ILE A 90 9.71 11.47 -6.12
CA ILE A 90 9.93 12.64 -6.97
C ILE A 90 9.50 13.92 -6.24
N LYS A 91 8.32 13.92 -5.60
CA LYS A 91 7.83 15.06 -4.84
C LYS A 91 8.78 15.49 -3.70
N THR A 92 9.47 14.54 -3.07
CA THR A 92 10.45 14.89 -2.03
C THR A 92 11.60 15.78 -2.56
N TYR A 93 11.96 15.66 -3.84
CA TYR A 93 12.93 16.54 -4.48
C TYR A 93 12.32 17.90 -4.84
N GLU A 94 11.10 17.92 -5.36
CA GLU A 94 10.39 19.15 -5.74
C GLU A 94 10.07 20.01 -4.50
N ASP A 95 9.72 19.37 -3.39
CA ASP A 95 9.42 20.01 -2.10
C ASP A 95 10.71 20.34 -1.30
N HIS A 96 11.90 20.07 -1.86
CA HIS A 96 13.20 20.29 -1.21
C HIS A 96 13.32 19.63 0.17
N GLU A 97 12.75 18.43 0.30
CA GLU A 97 12.88 17.64 1.53
C GLU A 97 14.35 17.34 1.85
N GLU A 98 14.65 17.14 3.14
CA GLU A 98 16.00 16.77 3.58
C GLU A 98 16.43 15.40 3.04
N ASP A 99 17.74 15.18 2.97
CA ASP A 99 18.32 14.00 2.32
C ASP A 99 17.85 12.66 2.91
N ALA A 100 17.73 12.57 4.24
CA ALA A 100 17.28 11.34 4.90
C ALA A 100 15.83 10.98 4.52
N ILE A 101 14.93 11.97 4.39
CA ILE A 101 13.54 11.75 3.97
C ILE A 101 13.49 11.24 2.53
N ARG A 102 14.26 11.86 1.61
CA ARG A 102 14.36 11.37 0.22
C ARG A 102 14.79 9.91 0.16
N ARG A 103 15.81 9.54 0.94
CA ARG A 103 16.30 8.17 1.01
C ARG A 103 15.27 7.20 1.60
N CYS A 104 14.47 7.62 2.58
CA CYS A 104 13.38 6.82 3.11
C CYS A 104 12.34 6.50 2.03
N PHE A 105 11.87 7.49 1.23
CA PHE A 105 10.91 7.23 0.16
C PHE A 105 11.48 6.35 -0.96
N PHE A 106 12.78 6.47 -1.24
CA PHE A 106 13.45 5.53 -2.12
C PHE A 106 13.42 4.10 -1.57
N SER A 107 13.65 3.92 -0.26
CA SER A 107 13.58 2.58 0.35
C SER A 107 12.16 2.01 0.34
N VAL A 108 11.14 2.83 0.58
CA VAL A 108 9.74 2.38 0.45
C VAL A 108 9.47 1.87 -0.97
N THR A 109 9.82 2.66 -1.99
CA THR A 109 9.65 2.24 -3.41
C THR A 109 10.31 0.90 -3.71
N ARG A 110 11.52 0.66 -3.18
CA ARG A 110 12.24 -0.61 -3.33
C ARG A 110 11.53 -1.76 -2.61
N ASP A 111 11.07 -1.52 -1.39
CA ASP A 111 10.43 -2.54 -0.57
C ASP A 111 9.10 -2.96 -1.22
N GLU A 112 8.29 -2.02 -1.70
CA GLU A 112 7.06 -2.29 -2.46
C GLU A 112 7.31 -3.09 -3.75
N GLN A 113 8.43 -2.83 -4.44
CA GLN A 113 8.81 -3.63 -5.61
C GLN A 113 9.14 -5.07 -5.23
N ASN A 114 9.70 -5.31 -4.03
CA ASN A 114 9.90 -6.67 -3.52
C ASN A 114 8.57 -7.36 -3.19
N HIS A 115 7.59 -6.64 -2.64
CA HIS A 115 6.26 -7.16 -2.34
C HIS A 115 5.54 -7.60 -3.64
N GLU A 116 5.54 -6.75 -4.66
CA GLU A 116 5.02 -7.10 -6.00
C GLU A 116 5.72 -8.34 -6.58
N GLN A 117 7.05 -8.36 -6.54
CA GLN A 117 7.83 -9.50 -7.05
C GLN A 117 7.49 -10.79 -6.30
N MET A 118 7.26 -10.72 -4.98
CA MET A 118 6.85 -11.88 -4.18
C MET A 118 5.52 -12.43 -4.66
N CYS A 119 4.53 -11.58 -4.90
CA CYS A 119 3.24 -11.98 -5.45
C CYS A 119 3.43 -12.74 -6.79
N GLY A 120 4.20 -12.18 -7.70
CA GLY A 120 4.47 -12.79 -9.00
C GLY A 120 5.18 -14.15 -8.91
N LEU A 121 6.15 -14.29 -8.01
CA LEU A 121 6.87 -15.55 -7.80
C LEU A 121 5.94 -16.64 -7.27
N VAL A 122 5.08 -16.34 -6.29
CA VAL A 122 4.14 -17.30 -5.72
C VAL A 122 3.09 -17.72 -6.75
N ILE A 123 2.46 -16.76 -7.42
CA ILE A 123 1.46 -17.04 -8.46
C ILE A 123 2.05 -17.94 -9.54
N THR A 124 3.26 -17.62 -10.01
CA THR A 124 3.94 -18.40 -11.05
C THR A 124 4.21 -19.83 -10.59
N LYS A 125 4.65 -20.02 -9.34
CA LYS A 125 4.92 -21.39 -8.82
C LYS A 125 3.64 -22.18 -8.60
N LEU A 126 2.57 -21.58 -8.11
CA LEU A 126 1.31 -22.26 -7.84
C LEU A 126 0.56 -22.63 -9.11
N LEU A 127 0.48 -21.72 -10.07
CA LEU A 127 -0.30 -21.90 -11.30
C LEU A 127 0.53 -22.45 -12.48
N GLU A 128 1.86 -22.54 -12.36
CA GLU A 128 2.76 -22.83 -13.47
C GLU A 128 2.57 -21.87 -14.66
N CYS A 129 2.12 -20.66 -14.35
CA CYS A 129 1.78 -19.59 -15.28
C CYS A 129 2.00 -18.22 -14.63
N SER A 130 2.66 -17.30 -15.33
CA SER A 130 2.99 -15.97 -14.82
C SER A 130 1.81 -14.99 -14.85
N SER A 131 0.67 -15.37 -15.41
CA SER A 131 -0.51 -14.51 -15.51
C SER A 131 -1.77 -15.24 -15.05
N PRO A 132 -2.45 -14.79 -13.99
CA PRO A 132 -3.74 -15.38 -13.58
C PRO A 132 -4.81 -15.33 -14.66
N LEU A 133 -4.76 -14.36 -15.57
CA LEU A 133 -5.74 -14.23 -16.65
C LEU A 133 -5.45 -15.15 -17.85
N GLU A 134 -4.18 -15.53 -18.08
CA GLU A 134 -3.78 -16.44 -19.13
C GLU A 134 -3.80 -17.90 -18.67
N TYR A 135 -3.81 -18.12 -17.35
CA TYR A 135 -3.86 -19.44 -16.76
C TYR A 135 -5.12 -20.22 -17.18
N GLU A 136 -4.96 -21.50 -17.50
CA GLU A 136 -6.09 -22.41 -17.79
C GLU A 136 -6.50 -23.15 -16.52
N PRO A 137 -7.66 -22.81 -15.91
CA PRO A 137 -8.12 -23.37 -14.65
C PRO A 137 -8.28 -24.90 -14.70
N LYS A 138 -7.86 -25.56 -13.63
CA LYS A 138 -7.94 -27.01 -13.49
C LYS A 138 -9.21 -27.45 -12.77
N THR A 139 -9.83 -26.54 -11.99
CA THR A 139 -11.02 -26.83 -11.19
C THR A 139 -12.19 -25.89 -11.55
N ASP A 140 -13.40 -26.23 -11.12
CA ASP A 140 -14.55 -25.34 -11.28
C ASP A 140 -14.45 -24.10 -10.36
N LEU A 141 -13.82 -24.24 -9.20
CA LEU A 141 -13.45 -23.09 -8.36
C LEU A 141 -12.47 -22.19 -9.13
N GLY A 142 -11.41 -22.75 -9.71
CA GLY A 142 -10.43 -21.99 -10.48
C GLY A 142 -11.03 -21.18 -11.63
N LYS A 143 -12.06 -21.68 -12.32
CA LYS A 143 -12.78 -20.91 -13.35
C LYS A 143 -13.46 -19.67 -12.76
N ARG A 144 -14.10 -19.80 -11.58
CA ARG A 144 -14.73 -18.70 -10.88
C ARG A 144 -13.67 -17.69 -10.37
N LEU A 145 -12.54 -18.20 -9.84
CA LEU A 145 -11.45 -17.37 -9.36
C LEU A 145 -10.77 -16.58 -10.49
N LYS A 146 -10.56 -17.20 -11.66
CA LYS A 146 -10.05 -16.48 -12.85
C LYS A 146 -10.97 -15.33 -13.25
N ARG A 147 -12.30 -15.56 -13.25
CA ARG A 147 -13.27 -14.49 -13.49
C ARG A 147 -13.18 -13.39 -12.43
N ASN A 148 -13.09 -13.75 -11.15
CA ASN A 148 -12.93 -12.78 -10.07
C ASN A 148 -11.63 -11.98 -10.22
N ALA A 149 -10.52 -12.63 -10.58
CA ALA A 149 -9.24 -11.95 -10.87
C ALA A 149 -9.39 -10.90 -11.98
N ALA A 150 -10.15 -11.19 -13.04
CA ALA A 150 -10.40 -10.21 -14.10
C ALA A 150 -11.15 -8.97 -13.58
N TRP A 151 -12.15 -9.15 -12.71
CA TRP A 151 -12.84 -8.03 -12.08
C TRP A 151 -11.96 -7.24 -11.11
N LEU A 152 -11.08 -7.91 -10.38
CA LEU A 152 -10.11 -7.24 -9.52
C LEU A 152 -9.15 -6.36 -10.33
N TYR A 153 -8.59 -6.88 -11.42
CA TYR A 153 -7.69 -6.09 -12.28
C TYR A 153 -8.42 -4.94 -12.98
N TYR A 154 -9.68 -5.15 -13.39
CA TYR A 154 -10.49 -4.08 -13.95
C TYR A 154 -10.68 -2.93 -12.94
N ASN A 155 -11.10 -3.25 -11.71
CA ASN A 155 -11.31 -2.25 -10.67
C ASN A 155 -9.98 -1.67 -10.16
N GLY A 156 -8.93 -2.49 -10.06
CA GLY A 156 -7.57 -2.02 -9.76
C GLY A 156 -7.07 -0.99 -10.77
N GLY A 157 -7.34 -1.19 -12.06
CA GLY A 157 -7.02 -0.22 -13.11
C GLY A 157 -7.79 1.10 -12.97
N ARG A 158 -9.06 1.05 -12.53
CA ARG A 158 -9.85 2.26 -12.22
C ARG A 158 -9.25 3.02 -11.04
N TYR A 159 -8.93 2.32 -9.95
CA TYR A 159 -8.26 2.89 -8.80
C TYR A 159 -6.92 3.52 -9.18
N TRP A 160 -6.10 2.80 -9.95
CA TRP A 160 -4.82 3.30 -10.43
C TRP A 160 -4.95 4.63 -11.17
N ASN A 161 -5.93 4.74 -12.07
CA ASN A 161 -6.17 5.99 -12.81
C ASN A 161 -6.53 7.16 -11.89
N GLY A 162 -7.35 6.94 -10.86
CA GLY A 162 -7.66 7.94 -9.86
C GLY A 162 -6.46 8.34 -9.01
N TYR A 163 -5.71 7.35 -8.54
CA TYR A 163 -4.54 7.59 -7.70
C TYR A 163 -3.43 8.35 -8.44
N LYS A 164 -3.18 7.99 -9.70
CA LYS A 164 -2.24 8.69 -10.58
C LYS A 164 -2.57 10.18 -10.78
N GLN A 165 -3.84 10.54 -10.70
CA GLN A 165 -4.27 11.94 -10.75
C GLN A 165 -4.13 12.64 -9.39
N ALA A 166 -4.39 11.94 -8.30
CA ALA A 166 -4.37 12.50 -6.95
C ALA A 166 -2.94 12.77 -6.43
N VAL A 167 -2.00 11.86 -6.64
CA VAL A 167 -0.64 11.98 -6.10
C VAL A 167 0.08 13.25 -6.57
N PRO A 168 0.09 13.61 -7.87
CA PRO A 168 0.66 14.89 -8.29
C PRO A 168 -0.07 16.13 -7.78
N LYS A 169 -1.38 16.02 -7.53
CA LYS A 169 -2.25 17.14 -7.16
C LYS A 169 -2.05 17.60 -5.73
N TYR A 170 -1.84 16.67 -4.80
CA TYR A 170 -1.79 16.96 -3.36
C TYR A 170 -0.35 17.02 -2.84
N SER A 171 -0.13 17.78 -1.77
CA SER A 171 1.14 17.78 -1.06
C SER A 171 1.40 16.43 -0.39
N LEU A 172 2.66 16.10 -0.14
CA LEU A 172 3.01 14.88 0.60
C LEU A 172 2.33 14.84 1.97
N ALA A 173 2.22 15.98 2.66
CA ALA A 173 1.55 16.07 3.95
C ALA A 173 0.10 15.58 3.91
N VAL A 174 -0.64 15.89 2.84
CA VAL A 174 -2.02 15.42 2.65
C VAL A 174 -2.07 13.92 2.35
N LEU A 175 -1.07 13.36 1.68
CA LEU A 175 -1.04 11.95 1.26
C LEU A 175 -0.62 10.99 2.39
N PHE A 176 0.13 11.46 3.41
CA PHE A 176 0.68 10.59 4.46
C PHE A 176 -0.37 9.77 5.22
N SER A 177 -1.56 10.31 5.44
CA SER A 177 -2.62 9.57 6.13
C SER A 177 -3.17 8.41 5.30
N SER A 178 -3.24 8.58 3.98
CA SER A 178 -3.65 7.50 3.06
C SER A 178 -2.59 6.41 2.97
N PHE A 179 -1.32 6.79 2.89
CA PHE A 179 -0.21 5.83 2.95
C PHE A 179 -0.24 5.08 4.28
N LEU A 180 -0.24 5.81 5.41
CA LEU A 180 -0.26 5.23 6.75
C LEU A 180 -1.44 4.27 6.96
N MET A 181 -2.60 4.54 6.36
CA MET A 181 -3.76 3.65 6.45
C MET A 181 -3.47 2.28 5.83
N GLY A 182 -2.88 2.25 4.63
CA GLY A 182 -2.48 1.01 3.96
C GLY A 182 -1.46 0.24 4.79
N GLU A 183 -0.41 0.91 5.23
CA GLU A 183 0.70 0.32 5.99
C GLU A 183 0.23 -0.29 7.32
N ILE A 184 -0.65 0.41 8.09
CA ILE A 184 -1.18 -0.13 9.35
C ILE A 184 -2.01 -1.40 9.09
N ALA A 185 -2.86 -1.39 8.07
CA ALA A 185 -3.69 -2.54 7.73
C ALA A 185 -2.84 -3.72 7.26
N ALA A 186 -1.88 -3.49 6.37
CA ALA A 186 -0.95 -4.49 5.86
C ALA A 186 -0.09 -5.09 6.98
N ALA A 187 0.57 -4.26 7.80
CA ALA A 187 1.39 -4.72 8.93
C ALA A 187 0.62 -5.63 9.89
N THR A 188 -0.64 -5.30 10.17
CA THR A 188 -1.49 -6.09 11.08
C THR A 188 -1.79 -7.47 10.52
N ILE A 189 -2.18 -7.55 9.24
CA ILE A 189 -2.53 -8.79 8.55
C ILE A 189 -1.29 -9.67 8.35
N PHE A 190 -0.20 -9.14 7.84
CA PHE A 190 1.03 -9.91 7.62
C PHE A 190 1.63 -10.44 8.92
N LYS A 191 1.53 -9.68 10.02
CA LYS A 191 1.92 -10.18 11.34
C LYS A 191 1.09 -11.39 11.75
N GLN A 192 -0.22 -11.37 11.57
CA GLN A 192 -1.09 -12.51 11.89
C GLN A 192 -0.77 -13.70 10.99
N MET A 193 -0.64 -13.49 9.68
CA MET A 193 -0.33 -14.55 8.73
C MET A 193 1.02 -15.20 9.00
N SER A 194 2.05 -14.43 9.36
CA SER A 194 3.36 -14.98 9.72
C SER A 194 3.33 -15.88 10.96
N GLN A 195 2.32 -15.75 11.82
CA GLN A 195 2.16 -16.55 13.02
C GLN A 195 1.32 -17.82 12.81
N SER A 196 0.48 -17.84 11.78
CA SER A 196 -0.47 -18.91 11.50
C SER A 196 -0.15 -19.71 10.23
N CYS A 197 0.76 -19.24 9.38
CA CYS A 197 1.17 -19.94 8.18
C CYS A 197 2.12 -21.09 8.51
N GLU A 198 1.86 -22.27 7.93
CA GLU A 198 2.68 -23.48 8.11
C GLU A 198 3.82 -23.57 7.08
N GLU A 199 3.70 -22.91 5.94
CA GLU A 199 4.72 -22.87 4.91
C GLU A 199 5.85 -21.90 5.25
N LEU A 200 7.08 -22.43 5.35
CA LEU A 200 8.23 -21.65 5.79
C LEU A 200 8.52 -20.47 4.85
N VAL A 201 8.47 -20.68 3.54
CA VAL A 201 8.75 -19.61 2.56
C VAL A 201 7.77 -18.45 2.70
N PHE A 202 6.49 -18.73 2.95
CA PHE A 202 5.47 -17.69 3.13
C PHE A 202 5.56 -17.04 4.50
N THR A 203 5.85 -17.83 5.54
CA THR A 203 6.09 -17.30 6.88
C THR A 203 7.23 -16.27 6.88
N GLU A 204 8.35 -16.57 6.21
CA GLU A 204 9.47 -15.65 6.08
C GLU A 204 9.11 -14.43 5.18
N ALA A 205 8.35 -14.64 4.10
CA ALA A 205 7.85 -13.53 3.28
C ALA A 205 6.98 -12.58 4.12
N PHE A 206 5.98 -13.08 4.84
CA PHE A 206 5.09 -12.26 5.67
C PHE A 206 5.82 -11.53 6.79
N LYS A 207 6.85 -12.13 7.38
CA LYS A 207 7.71 -11.46 8.37
C LYS A 207 8.49 -10.29 7.75
N ASN A 208 9.05 -10.50 6.56
CA ASN A 208 9.81 -9.47 5.87
C ASN A 208 8.91 -8.32 5.43
N ILE A 209 7.78 -8.60 4.77
CA ILE A 209 6.79 -7.61 4.39
C ILE A 209 6.32 -6.85 5.63
N GLY A 210 5.83 -7.52 6.66
CA GLY A 210 5.33 -6.87 7.88
C GLY A 210 6.37 -6.00 8.60
N ARG A 211 7.67 -6.31 8.48
CA ARG A 211 8.76 -5.47 8.98
C ARG A 211 8.96 -4.22 8.12
N ASP A 212 8.86 -4.37 6.80
CA ASP A 212 8.93 -3.25 5.85
C ASP A 212 7.79 -2.27 6.10
N GLU A 213 6.54 -2.76 6.24
CA GLU A 213 5.37 -1.94 6.59
C GLU A 213 5.56 -1.17 7.89
N GLY A 214 6.24 -1.78 8.87
CA GLY A 214 6.60 -1.10 10.12
C GLY A 214 7.51 0.11 9.92
N ARG A 215 8.45 0.05 8.94
CA ARG A 215 9.31 1.19 8.58
C ARG A 215 8.54 2.26 7.77
N HIS A 216 7.67 1.83 6.86
CA HIS A 216 6.80 2.72 6.09
C HIS A 216 5.87 3.52 7.02
N MET A 217 5.26 2.85 8.00
CA MET A 217 4.49 3.51 9.06
C MET A 217 5.33 4.53 9.82
N ALA A 218 6.57 4.17 10.19
CA ALA A 218 7.43 5.03 11.00
C ALA A 218 7.78 6.35 10.29
N ILE A 219 8.07 6.31 8.97
CA ILE A 219 8.34 7.55 8.22
C ILE A 219 7.06 8.38 8.04
N CYS A 220 5.92 7.78 7.73
CA CYS A 220 4.65 8.49 7.66
C CYS A 220 4.32 9.22 8.97
N LEU A 221 4.45 8.54 10.11
CA LEU A 221 4.18 9.13 11.43
C LEU A 221 5.15 10.28 11.75
N ALA A 222 6.45 10.13 11.43
CA ALA A 222 7.43 11.20 11.66
C ALA A 222 7.13 12.47 10.84
N LEU A 223 6.69 12.28 9.59
CA LEU A 223 6.33 13.41 8.72
C LEU A 223 4.98 14.02 9.10
N MET A 224 4.01 13.23 9.54
CA MET A 224 2.75 13.76 10.09
C MET A 224 3.00 14.59 11.36
N GLU A 225 3.90 14.15 12.26
CA GLU A 225 4.26 14.92 13.45
C GLU A 225 4.84 16.31 13.10
N ARG A 226 5.61 16.39 12.02
CA ARG A 226 6.21 17.64 11.53
C ARG A 226 5.18 18.56 10.86
N ASP A 227 4.34 18.01 9.98
CA ASP A 227 3.58 18.79 9.00
C ASP A 227 2.13 19.05 9.42
N TYR A 228 1.49 18.12 10.12
CA TYR A 228 0.05 18.16 10.45
C TYR A 228 -0.36 19.32 11.36
N PRO A 229 0.49 19.84 12.28
CA PRO A 229 0.15 21.03 13.03
C PRO A 229 -0.16 22.26 12.17
N ASN A 230 0.39 22.29 10.93
CA ASN A 230 0.30 23.43 10.02
C ASN A 230 -0.72 23.26 8.89
N LEU A 231 -1.43 22.12 8.81
CA LEU A 231 -2.42 21.86 7.77
C LEU A 231 -3.60 22.83 7.86
N SER A 232 -4.06 23.27 6.69
CA SER A 232 -5.29 24.07 6.57
C SER A 232 -6.55 23.23 6.85
N GLN A 233 -7.69 23.86 7.07
CA GLN A 233 -8.98 23.16 7.21
C GLN A 233 -9.39 22.47 5.89
N GLU A 234 -9.01 23.03 4.75
CA GLU A 234 -9.23 22.43 3.44
C GLU A 234 -8.44 21.12 3.31
N ASP A 235 -7.13 21.13 3.64
CA ASP A 235 -6.30 19.91 3.64
C ASP A 235 -6.87 18.84 4.56
N ARG A 236 -7.32 19.20 5.76
CA ARG A 236 -7.93 18.26 6.71
C ARG A 236 -9.23 17.64 6.14
N SER A 237 -10.05 18.43 5.44
CA SER A 237 -11.24 17.95 4.75
C SER A 237 -10.89 16.97 3.63
N VAL A 238 -9.83 17.25 2.86
CA VAL A 238 -9.32 16.34 1.81
C VAL A 238 -8.84 15.03 2.42
N ILE A 239 -8.06 15.08 3.50
CA ILE A 239 -7.59 13.90 4.23
C ILE A 239 -8.77 13.00 4.65
N THR A 240 -9.81 13.58 5.24
CA THR A 240 -11.01 12.84 5.65
C THR A 240 -11.62 12.05 4.49
N LYS A 241 -11.76 12.70 3.34
CA LYS A 241 -12.31 12.07 2.13
C LYS A 241 -11.38 11.01 1.55
N GLN A 242 -10.07 11.28 1.52
CA GLN A 242 -9.07 10.30 1.04
C GLN A 242 -9.06 9.03 1.89
N ILE A 243 -9.20 9.14 3.21
CA ILE A 243 -9.27 7.96 4.09
C ILE A 243 -10.52 7.13 3.77
N ARG A 244 -11.69 7.77 3.57
CA ARG A 244 -12.90 7.04 3.19
C ARG A 244 -12.73 6.32 1.84
N ALA A 245 -12.25 7.02 0.83
CA ALA A 245 -12.00 6.47 -0.50
C ALA A 245 -10.96 5.34 -0.47
N GLY A 246 -9.86 5.56 0.22
CA GLY A 246 -8.82 4.55 0.39
C GLY A 246 -9.33 3.30 1.11
N TYR A 247 -10.15 3.46 2.17
CA TYR A 247 -10.78 2.32 2.83
C TYR A 247 -11.65 1.50 1.86
N LEU A 248 -12.49 2.15 1.06
CA LEU A 248 -13.36 1.48 0.10
C LEU A 248 -12.57 0.65 -0.93
N PHE A 249 -11.40 1.13 -1.32
CA PHE A 249 -10.52 0.39 -2.20
C PHE A 249 -9.74 -0.73 -1.47
N LEU A 250 -9.03 -0.39 -0.41
CA LEU A 250 -8.13 -1.32 0.28
C LEU A 250 -8.89 -2.46 0.97
N SER A 251 -10.12 -2.23 1.40
CA SER A 251 -10.97 -3.28 1.96
C SER A 251 -11.24 -4.42 0.98
N ALA A 252 -11.24 -4.14 -0.34
CA ALA A 252 -11.38 -5.18 -1.36
C ALA A 252 -10.25 -6.21 -1.33
N VAL A 253 -9.04 -5.80 -0.97
CA VAL A 253 -7.85 -6.65 -0.96
C VAL A 253 -7.69 -7.38 0.36
N LEU A 254 -7.77 -6.64 1.45
CA LEU A 254 -7.42 -7.17 2.78
C LEU A 254 -8.64 -7.58 3.62
N PHE A 255 -9.85 -7.39 3.10
CA PHE A 255 -11.10 -7.75 3.79
C PHE A 255 -12.15 -8.22 2.79
N GLU A 256 -13.13 -7.41 2.45
CA GLU A 256 -14.13 -7.63 1.40
C GLU A 256 -14.53 -6.30 0.78
N PRO A 257 -14.68 -6.22 -0.55
CA PRO A 257 -15.14 -5.01 -1.19
C PRO A 257 -16.58 -4.70 -0.76
N PRO A 258 -16.89 -3.44 -0.41
CA PRO A 258 -18.26 -2.99 -0.27
C PRO A 258 -18.96 -3.11 -1.62
N ALA A 259 -19.93 -4.03 -1.73
CA ALA A 259 -20.54 -4.42 -3.00
C ALA A 259 -21.22 -3.25 -3.73
N GLU A 260 -21.71 -2.25 -2.98
CA GLU A 260 -22.33 -1.04 -3.52
C GLU A 260 -21.34 -0.09 -4.24
N PHE A 261 -20.04 -0.20 -3.96
CA PHE A 261 -18.99 0.62 -4.56
C PHE A 261 -18.20 -0.10 -5.65
N TRP A 262 -18.34 -1.43 -5.73
CA TRP A 262 -17.64 -2.25 -6.68
C TRP A 262 -18.64 -2.92 -7.61
N ASP A 263 -18.49 -2.74 -8.91
CA ASP A 263 -19.27 -3.47 -9.91
C ASP A 263 -18.76 -4.92 -9.99
N LEU A 264 -19.36 -5.78 -9.18
CA LEU A 264 -18.91 -7.17 -8.99
C LEU A 264 -19.99 -8.18 -9.36
N PRO A 265 -19.62 -9.36 -9.87
CA PRO A 265 -20.56 -10.48 -10.03
C PRO A 265 -21.22 -10.85 -8.70
N GLU A 266 -22.49 -11.28 -8.76
CA GLU A 266 -23.30 -11.63 -7.58
C GLU A 266 -22.62 -12.67 -6.66
N ASP A 267 -21.89 -13.62 -7.23
CA ASP A 267 -21.20 -14.68 -6.47
C ASP A 267 -19.72 -14.36 -6.15
N PHE A 268 -19.26 -13.12 -6.42
CA PHE A 268 -17.85 -12.74 -6.23
C PHE A 268 -17.36 -12.98 -4.80
N ILE A 269 -18.08 -12.42 -3.82
CA ILE A 269 -17.73 -12.52 -2.39
C ILE A 269 -17.81 -13.98 -1.91
N ALA A 270 -18.85 -14.70 -2.31
CA ALA A 270 -18.99 -16.11 -1.93
C ALA A 270 -17.83 -16.97 -2.46
N THR A 271 -17.41 -16.74 -3.71
CA THR A 271 -16.25 -17.42 -4.34
C THR A 271 -14.94 -17.06 -3.62
N GLN A 272 -14.74 -15.78 -3.26
CA GLN A 272 -13.57 -15.35 -2.49
C GLN A 272 -13.51 -16.04 -1.13
N ARG A 273 -14.62 -16.06 -0.38
CA ARG A 273 -14.69 -16.71 0.94
C ARG A 273 -14.41 -18.22 0.87
N GLU A 274 -14.91 -18.89 -0.18
CA GLU A 274 -14.63 -20.31 -0.43
C GLU A 274 -13.12 -20.53 -0.64
N ALA A 275 -12.48 -19.73 -1.51
CA ALA A 275 -11.04 -19.82 -1.74
C ALA A 275 -10.22 -19.55 -0.47
N GLU A 276 -10.58 -18.52 0.30
CA GLU A 276 -9.91 -18.19 1.55
C GLU A 276 -10.05 -19.30 2.60
N ALA A 277 -11.19 -19.99 2.66
CA ALA A 277 -11.38 -21.14 3.54
C ALA A 277 -10.47 -22.31 3.15
N ILE A 278 -10.43 -22.66 1.87
CA ILE A 278 -9.57 -23.72 1.32
C ILE A 278 -8.09 -23.41 1.58
N ALA A 279 -7.64 -22.20 1.27
CA ALA A 279 -6.26 -21.79 1.50
C ALA A 279 -5.89 -21.81 2.99
N ARG A 280 -6.80 -21.43 3.88
CA ARG A 280 -6.60 -21.50 5.32
C ARG A 280 -6.49 -22.92 5.82
N GLU A 281 -7.38 -23.82 5.37
CA GLU A 281 -7.36 -25.25 5.72
C GLU A 281 -6.09 -25.94 5.20
N ALA A 282 -5.54 -25.45 4.09
CA ALA A 282 -4.27 -25.89 3.53
C ALA A 282 -3.02 -25.32 4.26
N GLY A 283 -3.19 -24.60 5.38
CA GLY A 283 -2.09 -24.10 6.20
C GLY A 283 -1.45 -22.77 5.78
N PHE A 284 -2.10 -21.99 4.88
CA PHE A 284 -1.54 -20.71 4.41
C PHE A 284 -1.77 -19.51 5.33
N GLY A 285 -2.34 -19.74 6.51
CA GLY A 285 -2.47 -18.71 7.53
C GLY A 285 -3.43 -17.59 7.17
N ILE A 286 -4.32 -17.78 6.19
CA ILE A 286 -5.29 -16.76 5.79
C ILE A 286 -6.24 -16.47 6.97
N PRO A 287 -6.37 -15.20 7.43
CA PRO A 287 -7.26 -14.85 8.52
C PRO A 287 -8.72 -15.15 8.20
N THR A 288 -9.51 -15.44 9.24
CA THR A 288 -10.97 -15.56 9.08
C THR A 288 -11.61 -14.21 8.74
N TYR A 289 -12.86 -14.24 8.27
CA TYR A 289 -13.61 -13.00 8.03
C TYR A 289 -13.66 -12.10 9.29
N GLU A 290 -13.93 -12.68 10.45
CA GLU A 290 -14.01 -11.93 11.72
C GLU A 290 -12.64 -11.36 12.13
N ASP A 291 -11.56 -12.13 11.93
CA ASP A 291 -10.19 -11.63 12.17
C ASP A 291 -9.85 -10.46 11.26
N LYS A 292 -10.15 -10.55 9.96
CA LYS A 292 -9.92 -9.47 9.00
C LYS A 292 -10.72 -8.23 9.34
N LYS A 293 -11.99 -8.40 9.74
CA LYS A 293 -12.85 -7.29 10.18
C LYS A 293 -12.28 -6.59 11.41
N GLU A 294 -11.85 -7.35 12.42
CA GLU A 294 -11.26 -6.78 13.63
C GLU A 294 -9.89 -6.14 13.36
N ASN A 295 -9.07 -6.73 12.48
CA ASN A 295 -7.82 -6.14 12.05
C ASN A 295 -8.06 -4.76 11.40
N TRP A 296 -9.02 -4.66 10.47
CA TRP A 296 -9.39 -3.39 9.86
C TRP A 296 -9.93 -2.40 10.88
N ARG A 297 -10.82 -2.86 11.76
CA ARG A 297 -11.36 -2.01 12.82
C ARG A 297 -10.25 -1.45 13.70
N SER A 298 -9.33 -2.29 14.15
CA SER A 298 -8.18 -1.88 14.96
C SER A 298 -7.26 -0.93 14.20
N ALA A 299 -6.96 -1.21 12.93
CA ALA A 299 -6.14 -0.35 12.08
C ALA A 299 -6.76 1.05 11.94
N MET A 300 -8.05 1.13 11.65
CA MET A 300 -8.77 2.40 11.50
C MET A 300 -8.90 3.17 12.82
N LEU A 301 -9.06 2.51 13.95
CA LEU A 301 -9.05 3.16 15.26
C LEU A 301 -7.67 3.71 15.61
N ASN A 302 -6.60 3.01 15.26
CA ASN A 302 -5.23 3.50 15.44
C ASN A 302 -4.97 4.75 14.57
N LEU A 303 -5.36 4.72 13.31
CA LEU A 303 -5.26 5.88 12.43
C LEU A 303 -6.08 7.06 12.96
N LYS A 304 -7.32 6.80 13.38
CA LYS A 304 -8.17 7.81 14.01
C LYS A 304 -7.49 8.47 15.21
N ALA A 305 -6.91 7.68 16.10
CA ALA A 305 -6.20 8.19 17.27
C ALA A 305 -4.98 9.06 16.91
N VAL A 306 -4.32 8.80 15.78
CA VAL A 306 -3.26 9.67 15.25
C VAL A 306 -3.85 10.99 14.76
N LEU A 307 -4.92 10.96 13.97
CA LEU A 307 -5.54 12.15 13.39
C LEU A 307 -6.22 13.05 14.43
N ASP A 308 -6.82 12.45 15.46
CA ASP A 308 -7.43 13.19 16.59
C ASP A 308 -6.41 14.12 17.31
N LYS A 309 -5.10 13.76 17.31
CA LYS A 309 -4.04 14.63 17.88
C LYS A 309 -3.85 15.94 17.12
N TYR A 310 -4.29 15.97 15.87
CA TYR A 310 -4.11 17.10 14.96
C TYR A 310 -5.45 17.74 14.56
N ASP A 311 -6.52 17.49 15.30
CA ASP A 311 -7.87 18.02 15.02
C ASP A 311 -8.33 17.75 13.57
N THR A 312 -7.93 16.60 13.00
CA THR A 312 -8.31 16.19 11.66
C THR A 312 -9.51 15.24 11.76
N PRO A 313 -10.67 15.59 11.21
CA PRO A 313 -11.87 14.77 11.29
C PRO A 313 -11.64 13.39 10.67
N PHE A 314 -12.13 12.34 11.34
CA PHE A 314 -12.07 10.99 10.82
C PHE A 314 -13.40 10.63 10.14
N PRO A 315 -13.42 9.97 8.97
CA PRO A 315 -14.65 9.59 8.30
C PRO A 315 -15.39 8.47 9.06
N ALA A 316 -16.70 8.40 8.87
CA ALA A 316 -17.46 7.24 9.27
C ALA A 316 -17.06 6.03 8.41
N ILE A 317 -16.83 4.87 9.05
CA ILE A 317 -16.55 3.58 8.39
C ILE A 317 -17.52 2.55 8.96
N PRO A 318 -18.78 2.56 8.50
CA PRO A 318 -19.84 1.73 9.07
C PRO A 318 -19.58 0.23 8.88
N GLU A 319 -18.84 -0.19 7.86
CA GLU A 319 -18.51 -1.57 7.55
C GLU A 319 -17.76 -2.25 8.71
N VAL A 320 -16.96 -1.49 9.44
CA VAL A 320 -16.23 -1.95 10.63
C VAL A 320 -16.72 -1.28 11.93
N GLY A 321 -17.88 -0.63 11.90
CA GLY A 321 -18.55 -0.07 13.07
C GLY A 321 -17.84 1.16 13.66
N ILE A 322 -17.20 2.00 12.85
CA ILE A 322 -16.57 3.24 13.29
C ILE A 322 -17.44 4.44 12.92
N SER A 323 -17.81 5.22 13.93
CA SER A 323 -18.48 6.51 13.74
C SER A 323 -17.49 7.63 13.44
N GLY A 324 -17.91 8.60 12.64
CA GLY A 324 -17.08 9.75 12.23
C GLY A 324 -17.87 10.72 11.38
N GLN A 325 -17.18 11.56 10.63
CA GLN A 325 -17.78 12.46 9.66
C GLN A 325 -18.36 11.63 8.50
N GLU A 326 -19.61 11.90 8.15
CA GLU A 326 -20.20 11.30 6.96
C GLU A 326 -19.48 11.84 5.70
N VAL A 327 -19.12 10.92 4.81
CA VAL A 327 -18.54 11.22 3.50
C VAL A 327 -19.36 10.49 2.45
N THR A 328 -20.05 11.24 1.64
CA THR A 328 -20.95 10.73 0.60
C THR A 328 -20.19 10.46 -0.71
N GLN A 329 -20.82 9.74 -1.64
CA GLN A 329 -20.27 9.58 -2.99
C GLN A 329 -20.10 10.94 -3.69
N GLU A 330 -21.05 11.86 -3.54
CA GLU A 330 -20.96 13.22 -4.08
C GLU A 330 -19.72 13.97 -3.53
N ASP A 331 -19.38 13.77 -2.25
CA ASP A 331 -18.16 14.35 -1.65
C ASP A 331 -16.88 13.79 -2.27
N LEU A 332 -16.85 12.49 -2.60
CA LEU A 332 -15.71 11.84 -3.23
C LEU A 332 -15.55 12.30 -4.68
N ASP A 333 -16.64 12.37 -5.42
CA ASP A 333 -16.67 12.82 -6.82
C ASP A 333 -16.26 14.30 -6.92
N ALA A 334 -16.79 15.16 -6.04
CA ALA A 334 -16.45 16.58 -6.02
C ALA A 334 -14.99 16.87 -5.68
N ALA A 335 -14.34 15.97 -4.95
CA ALA A 335 -12.95 16.15 -4.56
C ALA A 335 -11.95 15.59 -5.57
N ASP A 336 -12.38 14.96 -6.66
CA ASP A 336 -11.51 14.24 -7.61
C ASP A 336 -10.52 13.27 -6.92
N ILE A 337 -10.94 12.75 -5.77
CA ILE A 337 -10.00 12.01 -4.91
C ILE A 337 -9.76 10.62 -5.46
N ILE A 338 -10.78 10.00 -6.00
CA ILE A 338 -10.73 8.78 -6.82
C ILE A 338 -12.00 8.80 -7.66
N PRO A 339 -11.95 8.78 -8.97
CA PRO A 339 -13.13 8.45 -9.76
C PRO A 339 -13.42 6.97 -9.51
N ILE A 340 -14.14 6.68 -8.40
CA ILE A 340 -14.41 5.31 -8.03
C ILE A 340 -15.43 4.70 -9.00
N PHE A 341 -16.22 5.50 -9.70
CA PHE A 341 -17.26 4.95 -10.59
C PHE A 341 -17.60 5.85 -11.77
#